data_e83eb8b8f402045b7ec2def4ab032fde
#
_entry.id   e83eb8b8f402045b7ec2def4ab032fde
#
_cell.length_a   1.000
_cell.length_b   1.000
_cell.length_c   1.000
_cell.angle_alpha   90.00
_cell.angle_beta   90.00
_cell.angle_gamma   90.00
#
_symmetry.space_group_name_H-M   'P 1'
#
loop_
_entity.id
_entity.type
_entity.pdbx_description
1 polymer ?
#
loop_
_entity_poly.entity_id
_entity_poly.type
_entity_poly.pdbx_seq_one_letter_code
_entity_poly.pdbx_strand_id
1 'polypeptide(L)'
;MPERPDADRAATEFDQWADAGRAESMADGHQGVTFAAIRDWTLDAEDVALDVGCGNGWAVRELVARGAGRGLGVDIAPKMIALARSATDGDPRFDFHTASADALPWPDGAVSHILNIESIYYYPDPATALVEWARVAKPGARLTVLVDLYEENPATHVWIDALDIDVHLLSAPQLIAMAEAAGWTDVYAEQVLDPRPITPESAFKTSKYWPSYAHYREYRETGALVIHARR
;
A
#
# COMPACT_ATOMS: atom_id res chain seq x y z
N MET A 1 7.41 22.29 -12.00
CA MET A 1 6.46 21.40 -11.32
C MET A 1 7.11 20.03 -11.36
N PRO A 2 7.12 19.23 -10.28
CA PRO A 2 7.57 17.86 -10.39
C PRO A 2 6.78 17.18 -11.51
N GLU A 3 7.45 16.34 -12.30
CA GLU A 3 6.78 15.54 -13.31
C GLU A 3 5.79 14.60 -12.62
N ARG A 4 4.68 14.29 -13.28
CA ARG A 4 3.72 13.32 -12.74
C ARG A 4 4.36 11.94 -12.79
N PRO A 5 4.13 11.06 -11.78
CA PRO A 5 4.52 9.67 -11.86
C PRO A 5 4.07 9.03 -13.18
N ASP A 6 4.95 8.25 -13.77
CA ASP A 6 4.73 7.54 -15.02
C ASP A 6 4.48 6.05 -14.73
N ALA A 7 3.31 5.55 -15.13
CA ALA A 7 2.90 4.19 -14.86
C ALA A 7 3.81 3.12 -15.52
N ASP A 8 4.29 3.37 -16.75
CA ASP A 8 5.14 2.40 -17.45
C ASP A 8 6.53 2.34 -16.82
N ARG A 9 7.04 3.51 -16.38
CA ARG A 9 8.30 3.58 -15.63
C ARG A 9 8.19 2.89 -14.27
N ALA A 10 7.09 3.11 -13.55
CA ALA A 10 6.83 2.42 -12.29
C ALA A 10 6.73 0.90 -12.48
N ALA A 11 6.00 0.42 -13.48
CA ALA A 11 5.91 -1.01 -13.80
C ALA A 11 7.29 -1.62 -14.08
N THR A 12 8.13 -0.91 -14.86
CA THR A 12 9.49 -1.36 -15.18
C THR A 12 10.37 -1.47 -13.93
N GLU A 13 10.32 -0.47 -13.05
CA GLU A 13 11.11 -0.44 -11.82
C GLU A 13 10.68 -1.56 -10.85
N PHE A 14 9.37 -1.75 -10.66
CA PHE A 14 8.87 -2.82 -9.80
C PHE A 14 9.12 -4.22 -10.37
N ASP A 15 9.15 -4.39 -11.68
CA ASP A 15 9.59 -5.63 -12.33
C ASP A 15 11.09 -5.91 -12.05
N GLN A 16 11.93 -4.88 -12.03
CA GLN A 16 13.35 -5.02 -11.64
C GLN A 16 13.48 -5.38 -10.15
N TRP A 17 12.63 -4.82 -9.28
CA TRP A 17 12.62 -5.18 -7.87
C TRP A 17 12.19 -6.63 -7.65
N ALA A 18 11.22 -7.13 -8.43
CA ALA A 18 10.83 -8.54 -8.40
C ALA A 18 12.01 -9.45 -8.81
N ASP A 19 12.69 -9.13 -9.89
CA ASP A 19 13.89 -9.88 -10.36
C ASP A 19 15.04 -9.86 -9.33
N ALA A 20 15.19 -8.77 -8.60
CA ALA A 20 16.20 -8.62 -7.57
C ALA A 20 15.85 -9.29 -6.22
N GLY A 21 14.69 -9.95 -6.10
CA GLY A 21 14.21 -10.58 -4.87
C GLY A 21 13.87 -9.59 -3.75
N ARG A 22 13.56 -8.33 -4.09
CA ARG A 22 13.25 -7.30 -3.09
C ARG A 22 11.81 -7.40 -2.55
N ALA A 23 10.93 -8.13 -3.23
CA ALA A 23 9.52 -8.24 -2.86
C ALA A 23 9.30 -8.82 -1.46
N GLU A 24 10.12 -9.80 -1.01
CA GLU A 24 10.04 -10.37 0.34
C GLU A 24 10.50 -9.39 1.41
N SER A 25 11.61 -8.69 1.17
CA SER A 25 12.13 -7.70 2.14
C SER A 25 11.19 -6.53 2.34
N MET A 26 10.42 -6.15 1.30
CA MET A 26 9.37 -5.13 1.39
C MET A 26 8.19 -5.61 2.25
N ALA A 27 7.74 -6.85 2.04
CA ALA A 27 6.72 -7.47 2.86
C ALA A 27 7.10 -7.46 4.34
N ASP A 28 8.31 -7.92 4.66
CA ASP A 28 8.85 -7.91 6.02
C ASP A 28 8.94 -6.49 6.60
N GLY A 29 9.24 -5.51 5.76
CA GLY A 29 9.33 -4.10 6.14
C GLY A 29 8.00 -3.54 6.63
N HIS A 30 6.90 -3.84 5.98
CA HIS A 30 5.61 -3.18 6.20
C HIS A 30 4.60 -4.01 7.01
N GLN A 31 4.81 -5.33 7.19
CA GLN A 31 3.85 -6.21 7.84
C GLN A 31 3.43 -5.73 9.23
N GLY A 32 4.39 -5.34 10.07
CA GLY A 32 4.12 -4.94 11.45
C GLY A 32 3.19 -3.73 11.55
N VAL A 33 3.52 -2.67 10.82
CA VAL A 33 2.73 -1.42 10.82
C VAL A 33 1.39 -1.60 10.12
N THR A 34 1.32 -2.38 9.04
CA THR A 34 0.06 -2.68 8.35
C THR A 34 -0.95 -3.34 9.27
N PHE A 35 -0.54 -4.38 10.03
CA PHE A 35 -1.48 -5.04 10.93
C PHE A 35 -1.81 -4.23 12.18
N ALA A 36 -0.94 -3.32 12.59
CA ALA A 36 -1.30 -2.33 13.59
C ALA A 36 -2.34 -1.33 13.07
N ALA A 37 -2.25 -0.93 11.80
CA ALA A 37 -3.21 -0.03 11.16
C ALA A 37 -4.61 -0.65 11.00
N ILE A 38 -4.69 -1.93 10.66
CA ILE A 38 -5.98 -2.64 10.47
C ILE A 38 -6.38 -3.50 11.69
N ARG A 39 -5.90 -3.17 12.88
CA ARG A 39 -6.12 -3.94 14.12
C ARG A 39 -7.60 -4.15 14.50
N ASP A 40 -8.46 -3.26 14.03
CA ASP A 40 -9.92 -3.29 14.25
C ASP A 40 -10.70 -3.95 13.10
N TRP A 41 -10.01 -4.46 12.07
CA TRP A 41 -10.66 -5.22 11.02
C TRP A 41 -11.07 -6.60 11.54
N THR A 42 -12.37 -6.86 11.45
CA THR A 42 -12.94 -8.19 11.67
C THR A 42 -13.27 -8.76 10.31
N LEU A 43 -12.66 -9.86 9.94
CA LEU A 43 -12.83 -10.51 8.65
C LEU A 43 -13.54 -11.85 8.83
N ASP A 44 -14.44 -12.17 7.91
CA ASP A 44 -15.12 -13.44 7.86
C ASP A 44 -15.23 -14.03 6.44
N ALA A 45 -15.83 -15.19 6.30
CA ALA A 45 -15.92 -15.93 5.04
C ALA A 45 -16.71 -15.21 3.92
N GLU A 46 -17.52 -14.21 4.25
CA GLU A 46 -18.30 -13.42 3.29
C GLU A 46 -17.50 -12.18 2.81
N ASP A 47 -16.38 -11.88 3.46
CA ASP A 47 -15.57 -10.75 3.12
C ASP A 47 -14.68 -11.01 1.90
N VAL A 48 -14.59 -9.97 1.08
CA VAL A 48 -13.71 -9.90 -0.07
C VAL A 48 -12.72 -8.76 0.18
N ALA A 49 -11.46 -9.10 0.40
CA ALA A 49 -10.40 -8.14 0.67
C ALA A 49 -9.55 -7.90 -0.59
N LEU A 50 -9.37 -6.63 -0.94
CA LEU A 50 -8.56 -6.18 -2.07
C LEU A 50 -7.33 -5.42 -1.57
N ASP A 51 -6.16 -5.73 -2.13
CA ASP A 51 -4.95 -4.93 -1.99
C ASP A 51 -4.60 -4.31 -3.35
N VAL A 52 -4.51 -2.96 -3.41
CA VAL A 52 -4.19 -2.22 -4.63
C VAL A 52 -2.72 -1.79 -4.58
N GLY A 53 -1.93 -2.23 -5.56
CA GLY A 53 -0.47 -2.20 -5.51
C GLY A 53 0.07 -3.35 -4.65
N CYS A 54 -0.46 -4.55 -4.88
CA CYS A 54 -0.28 -5.69 -3.97
C CYS A 54 1.11 -6.34 -3.99
N GLY A 55 1.99 -5.94 -4.93
CA GLY A 55 3.29 -6.55 -5.11
C GLY A 55 3.21 -8.07 -5.24
N ASN A 56 3.98 -8.80 -4.43
CA ASN A 56 3.96 -10.27 -4.38
C ASN A 56 2.72 -10.87 -3.66
N GLY A 57 1.71 -10.06 -3.34
CA GLY A 57 0.45 -10.50 -2.73
C GLY A 57 0.53 -10.93 -1.26
N TRP A 58 1.57 -10.55 -0.53
CA TRP A 58 1.76 -10.97 0.87
C TRP A 58 0.59 -10.52 1.77
N ALA A 59 0.14 -9.26 1.63
CA ALA A 59 -0.96 -8.73 2.43
C ALA A 59 -2.28 -9.42 2.09
N VAL A 60 -2.54 -9.70 0.81
CA VAL A 60 -3.72 -10.45 0.37
C VAL A 60 -3.78 -11.83 1.01
N ARG A 61 -2.64 -12.57 1.00
CA ARG A 61 -2.57 -13.90 1.63
C ARG A 61 -2.86 -13.84 3.13
N GLU A 62 -2.33 -12.83 3.79
CA GLU A 62 -2.53 -12.64 5.23
C GLU A 62 -3.98 -12.27 5.56
N LEU A 63 -4.64 -11.42 4.76
CA LEU A 63 -6.06 -11.09 4.95
C LEU A 63 -6.96 -12.32 4.83
N VAL A 64 -6.69 -13.21 3.87
CA VAL A 64 -7.39 -14.50 3.75
C VAL A 64 -7.07 -15.42 4.92
N ALA A 65 -5.83 -15.49 5.38
CA ALA A 65 -5.45 -16.26 6.57
C ALA A 65 -6.14 -15.74 7.85
N ARG A 66 -6.47 -14.45 7.92
CA ARG A 66 -7.20 -13.80 9.03
C ARG A 66 -8.71 -13.94 8.93
N GLY A 67 -9.26 -14.57 7.89
CA GLY A 67 -10.66 -14.90 7.81
C GLY A 67 -11.41 -14.41 6.57
N ALA A 68 -10.84 -13.54 5.75
CA ALA A 68 -11.49 -13.13 4.51
C ALA A 68 -11.74 -14.35 3.61
N GLY A 69 -12.96 -14.47 3.08
CA GLY A 69 -13.33 -15.59 2.20
C GLY A 69 -12.64 -15.52 0.85
N ARG A 70 -12.31 -14.30 0.37
CA ARG A 70 -11.56 -14.09 -0.87
C ARG A 70 -10.54 -12.97 -0.72
N GLY A 71 -9.40 -13.15 -1.39
CA GLY A 71 -8.33 -12.17 -1.52
C GLY A 71 -8.12 -11.77 -2.97
N LEU A 72 -8.16 -10.48 -3.23
CA LEU A 72 -7.96 -9.89 -4.56
C LEU A 72 -6.72 -9.01 -4.52
N GLY A 73 -5.98 -8.98 -5.61
CA GLY A 73 -4.80 -8.10 -5.72
C GLY A 73 -4.58 -7.58 -7.13
N VAL A 74 -4.21 -6.32 -7.22
CA VAL A 74 -3.72 -5.73 -8.47
C VAL A 74 -2.35 -5.10 -8.26
N ASP A 75 -1.54 -5.20 -9.27
CA ASP A 75 -0.27 -4.49 -9.38
C ASP A 75 -0.01 -4.16 -10.85
N ILE A 76 0.68 -3.05 -11.11
CA ILE A 76 1.01 -2.66 -12.49
C ILE A 76 2.18 -3.49 -13.05
N ALA A 77 3.01 -4.08 -12.19
CA ALA A 77 4.18 -4.87 -12.54
C ALA A 77 3.81 -6.35 -12.78
N PRO A 78 3.91 -6.86 -14.01
CA PRO A 78 3.56 -8.25 -14.33
C PRO A 78 4.33 -9.29 -13.52
N LYS A 79 5.61 -9.03 -13.22
CA LYS A 79 6.43 -9.97 -12.44
C LYS A 79 6.03 -10.04 -10.98
N MET A 80 5.60 -8.94 -10.38
CA MET A 80 5.01 -8.95 -9.04
C MET A 80 3.75 -9.83 -9.01
N ILE A 81 2.85 -9.70 -9.98
CA ILE A 81 1.66 -10.54 -10.09
C ILE A 81 2.01 -12.02 -10.34
N ALA A 82 3.06 -12.29 -11.11
CA ALA A 82 3.54 -13.66 -11.27
C ALA A 82 4.01 -14.29 -9.95
N LEU A 83 4.73 -13.52 -9.12
CA LEU A 83 5.12 -13.94 -7.77
C LEU A 83 3.89 -14.18 -6.87
N ALA A 84 2.91 -13.25 -6.88
CA ALA A 84 1.69 -13.37 -6.10
C ALA A 84 0.90 -14.64 -6.44
N ARG A 85 0.72 -14.92 -7.74
CA ARG A 85 0.05 -16.14 -8.22
C ARG A 85 0.81 -17.40 -7.85
N SER A 86 2.13 -17.39 -8.01
CA SER A 86 2.98 -18.55 -7.63
C SER A 86 2.88 -18.86 -6.14
N ALA A 87 2.81 -17.84 -5.29
CA ALA A 87 2.74 -18.00 -3.84
C ALA A 87 1.41 -18.55 -3.33
N THR A 88 0.37 -18.62 -4.16
CA THR A 88 -0.97 -19.12 -3.79
C THR A 88 -1.31 -20.46 -4.40
N ASP A 89 -0.42 -21.02 -5.24
CA ASP A 89 -0.49 -22.39 -5.80
C ASP A 89 -1.87 -22.76 -6.39
N GLY A 90 -2.55 -21.81 -7.06
CA GLY A 90 -3.85 -22.03 -7.68
C GLY A 90 -5.04 -22.10 -6.70
N ASP A 91 -4.89 -21.72 -5.46
CA ASP A 91 -6.00 -21.64 -4.50
C ASP A 91 -7.10 -20.70 -5.04
N PRO A 92 -8.34 -21.18 -5.28
CA PRO A 92 -9.41 -20.39 -5.89
C PRO A 92 -9.91 -19.21 -5.04
N ARG A 93 -9.47 -19.09 -3.81
CA ARG A 93 -9.78 -17.93 -2.97
C ARG A 93 -9.05 -16.67 -3.41
N PHE A 94 -7.96 -16.81 -4.16
CA PHE A 94 -7.13 -15.70 -4.60
C PHE A 94 -7.35 -15.36 -6.07
N ASP A 95 -7.37 -14.06 -6.37
CA ASP A 95 -7.47 -13.55 -7.74
C ASP A 95 -6.55 -12.33 -7.92
N PHE A 96 -5.51 -12.49 -8.73
CA PHE A 96 -4.49 -11.46 -8.96
C PHE A 96 -4.46 -11.02 -10.41
N HIS A 97 -4.43 -9.71 -10.66
CA HIS A 97 -4.40 -9.13 -11.99
C HIS A 97 -3.30 -8.10 -12.17
N THR A 98 -2.65 -8.14 -13.34
CA THR A 98 -1.86 -7.00 -13.79
C THR A 98 -2.83 -5.94 -14.30
N ALA A 99 -3.00 -4.86 -13.55
CA ALA A 99 -3.91 -3.77 -13.89
C ALA A 99 -3.47 -2.46 -13.22
N SER A 100 -3.96 -1.34 -13.75
CA SER A 100 -3.79 -0.03 -13.14
C SER A 100 -4.74 0.14 -11.96
N ALA A 101 -4.32 0.92 -10.96
CA ALA A 101 -5.10 1.22 -9.77
C ALA A 101 -6.41 1.99 -10.05
N ASP A 102 -6.47 2.68 -11.19
CA ASP A 102 -7.63 3.45 -11.69
C ASP A 102 -8.51 2.68 -12.69
N ALA A 103 -8.24 1.39 -12.94
CA ALA A 103 -8.98 0.53 -13.87
C ALA A 103 -9.01 -0.92 -13.34
N LEU A 104 -9.78 -1.15 -12.28
CA LEU A 104 -9.84 -2.43 -11.60
C LEU A 104 -10.73 -3.45 -12.35
N PRO A 105 -10.32 -4.73 -12.47
CA PRO A 105 -11.02 -5.72 -13.29
C PRO A 105 -12.29 -6.31 -12.63
N TRP A 106 -12.73 -5.79 -11.50
CA TRP A 106 -13.92 -6.26 -10.79
C TRP A 106 -15.12 -5.34 -10.96
N PRO A 107 -16.35 -5.87 -10.86
CA PRO A 107 -17.56 -5.08 -10.97
C PRO A 107 -17.79 -4.16 -9.77
N ASP A 108 -18.76 -3.25 -9.92
CA ASP A 108 -19.22 -2.37 -8.85
C ASP A 108 -19.66 -3.17 -7.63
N GLY A 109 -19.27 -2.72 -6.43
CA GLY A 109 -19.67 -3.33 -5.17
C GLY A 109 -19.14 -4.75 -4.96
N ALA A 110 -17.99 -5.09 -5.52
CA ALA A 110 -17.39 -6.43 -5.39
C ALA A 110 -16.67 -6.66 -4.06
N VAL A 111 -16.11 -5.62 -3.42
CA VAL A 111 -15.20 -5.75 -2.29
C VAL A 111 -15.73 -5.13 -1.00
N SER A 112 -15.40 -5.73 0.14
CA SER A 112 -15.77 -5.23 1.48
C SER A 112 -14.63 -4.52 2.19
N HIS A 113 -13.38 -4.82 1.86
CA HIS A 113 -12.19 -4.23 2.46
C HIS A 113 -11.18 -3.91 1.38
N ILE A 114 -10.67 -2.68 1.39
CA ILE A 114 -9.62 -2.23 0.46
C ILE A 114 -8.42 -1.78 1.30
N LEU A 115 -7.26 -2.33 0.94
CA LEU A 115 -5.97 -1.98 1.49
C LEU A 115 -5.11 -1.39 0.37
N ASN A 116 -4.30 -0.40 0.71
CA ASN A 116 -3.27 0.14 -0.14
C ASN A 116 -2.06 0.45 0.74
N ILE A 117 -0.92 -0.17 0.43
CA ILE A 117 0.30 -0.07 1.23
C ILE A 117 1.41 0.48 0.36
N GLU A 118 1.99 1.62 0.73
CA GLU A 118 3.19 2.18 0.12
C GLU A 118 3.12 2.31 -1.41
N SER A 119 1.94 2.57 -1.98
CA SER A 119 1.82 2.58 -3.44
C SER A 119 1.06 3.76 -4.03
N ILE A 120 0.15 4.42 -3.31
CA ILE A 120 -0.70 5.51 -3.85
C ILE A 120 0.11 6.68 -4.42
N TYR A 121 1.26 6.96 -3.87
CA TYR A 121 2.11 8.07 -4.30
C TYR A 121 2.88 7.78 -5.61
N TYR A 122 2.83 6.54 -6.13
CA TYR A 122 3.36 6.18 -7.44
C TYR A 122 2.32 6.32 -8.57
N TYR A 123 1.05 6.54 -8.25
CA TYR A 123 0.00 6.58 -9.27
C TYR A 123 0.02 7.91 -10.03
N PRO A 124 -0.17 7.89 -11.35
CA PRO A 124 -0.25 9.14 -12.14
C PRO A 124 -1.37 10.07 -11.65
N ASP A 125 -2.48 9.53 -11.20
CA ASP A 125 -3.62 10.26 -10.64
C ASP A 125 -4.22 9.50 -9.44
N PRO A 126 -3.76 9.78 -8.22
CA PRO A 126 -4.31 9.18 -7.00
C PRO A 126 -5.80 9.42 -6.78
N ALA A 127 -6.31 10.59 -7.21
CA ALA A 127 -7.72 10.93 -7.05
C ALA A 127 -8.61 10.04 -7.94
N THR A 128 -8.23 9.80 -9.19
CA THR A 128 -8.94 8.88 -10.09
C THR A 128 -8.89 7.44 -9.56
N ALA A 129 -7.78 7.00 -8.98
CA ALA A 129 -7.69 5.69 -8.35
C ALA A 129 -8.67 5.55 -7.17
N LEU A 130 -8.77 6.56 -6.29
CA LEU A 130 -9.73 6.56 -5.18
C LEU A 130 -11.18 6.50 -5.63
N VAL A 131 -11.54 7.11 -6.77
CA VAL A 131 -12.88 7.01 -7.39
C VAL A 131 -13.15 5.58 -7.87
N GLU A 132 -12.17 4.95 -8.51
CA GLU A 132 -12.30 3.57 -8.98
C GLU A 132 -12.43 2.58 -7.81
N TRP A 133 -11.69 2.81 -6.72
CA TRP A 133 -11.82 1.99 -5.50
C TRP A 133 -13.21 2.14 -4.88
N ALA A 134 -13.76 3.36 -4.88
CA ALA A 134 -15.13 3.59 -4.42
C ALA A 134 -16.17 2.88 -5.30
N ARG A 135 -15.93 2.73 -6.61
CA ARG A 135 -16.80 1.97 -7.52
C ARG A 135 -16.87 0.50 -7.14
N VAL A 136 -15.72 -0.14 -6.92
CA VAL A 136 -15.68 -1.58 -6.60
C VAL A 136 -16.05 -1.88 -5.15
N ALA A 137 -16.08 -0.88 -4.28
CA ALA A 137 -16.42 -1.02 -2.87
C ALA A 137 -17.93 -1.22 -2.66
N LYS A 138 -18.30 -2.19 -1.82
CA LYS A 138 -19.69 -2.36 -1.33
C LYS A 138 -20.08 -1.16 -0.45
N PRO A 139 -21.37 -0.83 -0.34
CA PRO A 139 -21.82 0.06 0.73
C PRO A 139 -21.36 -0.44 2.10
N GLY A 140 -20.74 0.45 2.88
CA GLY A 140 -20.15 0.12 4.18
C GLY A 140 -18.75 -0.50 4.12
N ALA A 141 -18.17 -0.69 2.94
CA ALA A 141 -16.81 -1.19 2.80
C ALA A 141 -15.79 -0.28 3.51
N ARG A 142 -14.69 -0.89 3.98
CA ARG A 142 -13.58 -0.19 4.62
C ARG A 142 -12.47 0.09 3.61
N LEU A 143 -11.88 1.27 3.70
CA LEU A 143 -10.63 1.63 3.04
C LEU A 143 -9.56 1.91 4.09
N THR A 144 -8.36 1.39 3.88
CA THR A 144 -7.15 1.79 4.62
C THR A 144 -6.02 2.04 3.62
N VAL A 145 -5.48 3.25 3.62
CA VAL A 145 -4.28 3.64 2.87
C VAL A 145 -3.16 3.89 3.87
N LEU A 146 -2.02 3.25 3.68
CA LEU A 146 -0.83 3.38 4.53
C LEU A 146 0.35 3.88 3.71
N VAL A 147 0.98 4.96 4.17
CA VAL A 147 2.17 5.55 3.55
C VAL A 147 3.19 5.99 4.60
N ASP A 148 4.44 5.65 4.34
CA ASP A 148 5.60 6.14 5.12
C ASP A 148 6.17 7.44 4.51
N LEU A 149 6.10 7.57 3.16
CA LEU A 149 6.49 8.77 2.43
C LEU A 149 5.30 9.74 2.33
N TYR A 150 5.31 10.77 3.17
CA TYR A 150 4.29 11.83 3.17
C TYR A 150 4.89 13.15 3.65
N GLU A 151 4.19 14.27 3.37
CA GLU A 151 4.74 15.62 3.56
C GLU A 151 5.15 15.90 5.02
N GLU A 152 4.37 15.40 5.99
CA GLU A 152 4.61 15.64 7.41
C GLU A 152 5.68 14.70 8.02
N ASN A 153 6.29 13.80 7.21
CA ASN A 153 7.39 12.92 7.64
C ASN A 153 8.72 13.27 6.94
N PRO A 154 9.42 14.32 7.36
CA PRO A 154 10.66 14.76 6.69
C PRO A 154 11.78 13.71 6.72
N ALA A 155 11.76 12.76 7.66
CA ALA A 155 12.75 11.68 7.71
C ALA A 155 12.73 10.76 6.48
N THR A 156 11.60 10.70 5.75
CA THR A 156 11.46 9.89 4.54
C THR A 156 11.70 10.67 3.24
N HIS A 157 11.81 12.00 3.29
CA HIS A 157 12.00 12.81 2.07
C HIS A 157 13.29 12.48 1.32
N VAL A 158 14.30 11.98 2.00
CA VAL A 158 15.53 11.45 1.38
C VAL A 158 15.26 10.30 0.40
N TRP A 159 14.12 9.64 0.50
CA TRP A 159 13.74 8.57 -0.41
C TRP A 159 13.38 9.08 -1.80
N ILE A 160 12.89 10.32 -1.92
CA ILE A 160 12.53 10.94 -3.21
C ILE A 160 13.73 10.91 -4.16
N ASP A 161 14.92 11.28 -3.67
CA ASP A 161 16.16 11.25 -4.45
C ASP A 161 16.75 9.82 -4.58
N ALA A 162 16.33 8.90 -3.67
CA ALA A 162 16.82 7.53 -3.66
C ALA A 162 15.98 6.58 -4.54
N LEU A 163 14.76 6.99 -4.91
CA LEU A 163 13.90 6.26 -5.83
C LEU A 163 14.25 6.64 -7.28
N ASP A 164 14.26 5.65 -8.17
CA ASP A 164 14.51 5.88 -9.60
C ASP A 164 13.22 6.19 -10.38
N ILE A 165 12.13 6.50 -9.66
CA ILE A 165 10.80 6.83 -10.19
C ILE A 165 10.25 8.08 -9.51
N ASP A 166 9.44 8.84 -10.25
CA ASP A 166 8.76 10.02 -9.70
C ASP A 166 7.67 9.62 -8.72
N VAL A 167 7.49 10.41 -7.69
CA VAL A 167 6.50 10.19 -6.63
C VAL A 167 5.76 11.48 -6.30
N HIS A 168 4.52 11.35 -5.87
CA HIS A 168 3.81 12.44 -5.21
C HIS A 168 4.26 12.52 -3.75
N LEU A 169 4.62 13.70 -3.28
CA LEU A 169 4.74 13.96 -1.85
C LEU A 169 3.40 14.52 -1.37
N LEU A 170 2.56 13.64 -0.81
CA LEU A 170 1.19 13.96 -0.40
C LEU A 170 1.14 14.23 1.09
N SER A 171 0.33 15.21 1.50
CA SER A 171 0.04 15.46 2.92
C SER A 171 -1.22 14.72 3.37
N ALA A 172 -1.39 14.56 4.69
CA ALA A 172 -2.60 13.98 5.26
C ALA A 172 -3.87 14.75 4.84
N PRO A 173 -3.94 16.09 4.88
CA PRO A 173 -5.09 16.84 4.39
C PRO A 173 -5.41 16.61 2.91
N GLN A 174 -4.38 16.45 2.05
CA GLN A 174 -4.59 16.18 0.63
C GLN A 174 -5.19 14.80 0.40
N LEU A 175 -4.69 13.76 1.09
CA LEU A 175 -5.24 12.41 1.00
C LEU A 175 -6.68 12.33 1.51
N ILE A 176 -6.99 13.00 2.63
CA ILE A 176 -8.35 13.11 3.15
C ILE A 176 -9.27 13.77 2.11
N ALA A 177 -8.88 14.94 1.60
CA ALA A 177 -9.70 15.67 0.63
C ALA A 177 -9.94 14.88 -0.68
N MET A 178 -8.94 14.15 -1.17
CA MET A 178 -9.09 13.28 -2.34
C MET A 178 -10.05 12.11 -2.06
N ALA A 179 -9.97 11.48 -0.89
CA ALA A 179 -10.87 10.39 -0.52
C ALA A 179 -12.32 10.89 -0.39
N GLU A 180 -12.54 12.02 0.28
CA GLU A 180 -13.87 12.63 0.41
C GLU A 180 -14.45 13.01 -0.97
N ALA A 181 -13.65 13.62 -1.85
CA ALA A 181 -14.06 13.98 -3.19
C ALA A 181 -14.40 12.75 -4.06
N ALA A 182 -13.77 11.60 -3.79
CA ALA A 182 -14.07 10.32 -4.43
C ALA A 182 -15.32 9.62 -3.86
N GLY A 183 -16.00 10.22 -2.87
CA GLY A 183 -17.24 9.70 -2.28
C GLY A 183 -17.04 8.76 -1.09
N TRP A 184 -15.84 8.73 -0.52
CA TRP A 184 -15.60 8.07 0.77
C TRP A 184 -16.10 8.93 1.92
N THR A 185 -16.59 8.31 2.98
CA THR A 185 -17.15 8.93 4.19
C THR A 185 -16.37 8.52 5.42
N ASP A 186 -16.62 9.15 6.55
CA ASP A 186 -15.91 8.89 7.81
C ASP A 186 -14.37 8.88 7.64
N VAL A 187 -13.89 9.80 6.79
CA VAL A 187 -12.46 9.86 6.45
C VAL A 187 -11.68 10.48 7.59
N TYR A 188 -10.68 9.77 8.10
CA TYR A 188 -9.76 10.30 9.11
C TYR A 188 -8.35 9.76 8.92
N ALA A 189 -7.38 10.49 9.47
CA ALA A 189 -5.99 10.10 9.49
C ALA A 189 -5.55 9.73 10.91
N GLU A 190 -4.69 8.72 11.04
CA GLU A 190 -3.92 8.47 12.25
C GLU A 190 -2.45 8.20 11.91
N GLN A 191 -1.56 8.41 12.89
CA GLN A 191 -0.19 7.93 12.81
C GLN A 191 -0.06 6.60 13.53
N VAL A 192 0.49 5.62 12.83
CA VAL A 192 0.67 4.26 13.37
C VAL A 192 2.16 3.95 13.46
N LEU A 193 2.63 3.67 14.66
CA LEU A 193 4.00 3.25 14.90
C LEU A 193 4.16 1.76 14.57
N ASP A 194 5.27 1.42 13.93
CA ASP A 194 5.66 0.03 13.78
C ASP A 194 5.91 -0.60 15.17
N PRO A 195 5.17 -1.66 15.55
CA PRO A 195 5.27 -2.26 16.88
C PRO A 195 6.60 -3.01 17.12
N ARG A 196 7.38 -3.24 16.09
CA ARG A 196 8.68 -3.93 16.20
C ARG A 196 9.68 -3.05 16.94
N PRO A 197 10.62 -3.62 17.71
CA PRO A 197 11.67 -2.85 18.35
C PRO A 197 12.50 -2.04 17.36
N ILE A 198 12.86 -0.81 17.73
CA ILE A 198 13.80 -0.01 16.95
C ILE A 198 15.16 -0.72 16.95
N THR A 199 15.75 -0.90 15.77
CA THR A 199 17.10 -1.48 15.65
C THR A 199 18.10 -0.63 16.46
N PRO A 200 18.86 -1.21 17.38
CA PRO A 200 19.82 -0.45 18.15
C PRO A 200 20.93 0.12 17.23
N GLU A 201 21.47 1.29 17.59
CA GLU A 201 22.48 1.98 16.77
C GLU A 201 23.70 1.11 16.45
N SER A 202 24.09 0.24 17.39
CA SER A 202 25.21 -0.69 17.21
C SER A 202 24.99 -1.75 16.13
N ALA A 203 23.72 -2.03 15.77
CA ALA A 203 23.35 -2.99 14.72
C ALA A 203 22.85 -2.29 13.43
N PHE A 204 22.67 -0.97 13.48
CA PHE A 204 22.18 -0.20 12.35
C PHE A 204 23.24 -0.12 11.23
N LYS A 205 22.76 -0.20 9.98
CA LYS A 205 23.58 -0.01 8.79
C LYS A 205 22.99 1.09 7.93
N THR A 206 23.82 2.02 7.51
CA THR A 206 23.42 3.08 6.58
C THR A 206 23.08 2.50 5.20
N SER A 207 22.18 3.16 4.50
CA SER A 207 21.82 2.88 3.12
C SER A 207 21.41 4.18 2.40
N LYS A 208 21.11 4.12 1.10
CA LYS A 208 20.58 5.28 0.38
C LYS A 208 19.23 5.77 0.95
N TYR A 209 18.47 4.89 1.56
CA TYR A 209 17.18 5.20 2.23
C TYR A 209 17.38 5.68 3.67
N TRP A 210 18.45 5.28 4.32
CA TRP A 210 18.74 5.59 5.72
C TRP A 210 20.18 6.09 5.84
N PRO A 211 20.45 7.36 5.51
CA PRO A 211 21.84 7.90 5.50
C PRO A 211 22.45 8.02 6.89
N SER A 212 21.63 8.04 7.94
CA SER A 212 22.11 8.05 9.33
C SER A 212 21.13 7.35 10.27
N TYR A 213 21.61 6.94 11.44
CA TYR A 213 20.76 6.40 12.50
C TYR A 213 19.72 7.41 13.00
N ALA A 214 20.04 8.71 12.99
CA ALA A 214 19.12 9.76 13.38
C ALA A 214 17.90 9.80 12.45
N HIS A 215 18.07 9.72 11.12
CA HIS A 215 16.97 9.65 10.15
C HIS A 215 16.10 8.40 10.37
N TYR A 216 16.75 7.24 10.57
CA TYR A 216 16.03 5.99 10.84
C TYR A 216 15.21 6.07 12.13
N ARG A 217 15.78 6.65 13.20
CA ARG A 217 15.08 6.85 14.47
C ARG A 217 13.89 7.80 14.33
N GLU A 218 14.09 8.94 13.69
CA GLU A 218 13.04 9.93 13.44
C GLU A 218 11.86 9.30 12.68
N TYR A 219 12.14 8.55 11.61
CA TYR A 219 11.13 7.79 10.89
C TYR A 219 10.34 6.83 11.80
N ARG A 220 11.04 6.03 12.60
CA ARG A 220 10.43 5.05 13.50
C ARG A 220 9.61 5.70 14.64
N GLU A 221 9.99 6.89 15.05
CA GLU A 221 9.31 7.69 16.08
C GLU A 221 8.13 8.49 15.48
N THR A 222 8.17 8.86 14.19
CA THR A 222 7.08 9.54 13.49
C THR A 222 5.95 8.57 13.13
N GLY A 223 6.29 7.40 12.60
CA GLY A 223 5.34 6.38 12.17
C GLY A 223 4.74 6.63 10.78
N ALA A 224 3.98 5.65 10.31
CA ALA A 224 3.25 5.72 9.06
C ALA A 224 2.00 6.59 9.18
N LEU A 225 1.69 7.34 8.12
CA LEU A 225 0.39 7.96 7.95
C LEU A 225 -0.61 6.91 7.45
N VAL A 226 -1.72 6.79 8.14
CA VAL A 226 -2.80 5.87 7.77
C VAL A 226 -4.09 6.66 7.58
N ILE A 227 -4.69 6.53 6.42
CA ILE A 227 -6.00 7.10 6.10
C ILE A 227 -7.02 5.97 6.16
N HIS A 228 -8.06 6.17 6.94
CA HIS A 228 -9.21 5.27 7.03
C HIS A 228 -10.44 5.93 6.45
N ALA A 229 -11.31 5.14 5.81
CA ALA A 229 -12.58 5.63 5.29
C ALA A 229 -13.64 4.52 5.19
N ARG A 230 -14.88 4.92 4.93
CA ARG A 230 -16.04 4.06 4.65
C ARG A 230 -16.68 4.41 3.32
N ARG A 231 -17.27 3.38 2.69
CA ARG A 231 -18.03 3.59 1.46
C ARG A 231 -19.51 3.81 1.74
#